data_2a531505d2d8430557782d939b60d596
#
_entry.id   2a531505d2d8430557782d939b60d596
#
_cell.length_a   1.000
_cell.length_b   1.000
_cell.length_c   1.000
_cell.angle_alpha   90.00
_cell.angle_beta   90.00
_cell.angle_gamma   90.00
#
_symmetry.space_group_name_H-M   'P 1'
#
loop_
_entity.id
_entity.type
_entity.pdbx_description
1 polymer ?
#
loop_
_entity_poly.entity_id
_entity_poly.type
_entity_poly.pdbx_seq_one_letter_code
_entity_poly.pdbx_strand_id
1 'polypeptide(L)'
;MKLTKTIGKEILLGSWFLGGGGGGLPEGGEAVLEQVLQTGEVVFRDVAELADDEVIVTASLVGSPASTTSCIKDVHYRQVYDWFCLNNQKPLSAVVTNEPGGHSVTNGWMLSAITGLPMLDAACNGRAHPTGVMGAMGLNAIPDYRSLQTAAGGDGPREIGITATGTVDGTSQMVRMAAVQAGGYVTVLRNPVTAAYFRENASVGVVSQARMIGQHWQQSMGDLPTLLQTLKALLNCTLLGEGRIRAIDLQMSGGFDVGTFTLETA
;
A
#
# COMPACT_ATOMS: atom_id res chain seq x y z
N MET A 1 8.37 -15.66 -2.84
CA MET A 1 9.23 -14.89 -3.81
C MET A 1 10.13 -13.97 -3.02
N LYS A 2 11.46 -13.93 -3.30
CA LYS A 2 12.40 -13.01 -2.65
C LYS A 2 12.47 -11.69 -3.40
N LEU A 3 12.42 -10.57 -2.68
CA LEU A 3 12.57 -9.23 -3.26
C LEU A 3 14.02 -9.03 -3.73
N THR A 4 14.18 -8.60 -4.98
CA THR A 4 15.43 -8.15 -5.57
C THR A 4 15.23 -6.81 -6.25
N LYS A 5 16.30 -6.12 -6.66
CA LYS A 5 16.17 -4.83 -7.37
C LYS A 5 15.30 -4.96 -8.63
N THR A 6 15.50 -6.02 -9.42
CA THR A 6 14.73 -6.26 -10.66
C THR A 6 13.26 -6.53 -10.33
N ILE A 7 12.99 -7.47 -9.42
CA ILE A 7 11.63 -7.84 -9.01
C ILE A 7 10.91 -6.64 -8.41
N GLY A 8 11.59 -5.84 -7.58
CA GLY A 8 11.01 -4.63 -7.01
C GLY A 8 10.58 -3.62 -8.06
N LYS A 9 11.42 -3.36 -9.06
CA LYS A 9 11.06 -2.45 -10.17
C LYS A 9 9.88 -2.96 -11.01
N GLU A 10 9.83 -4.27 -11.27
CA GLU A 10 8.69 -4.90 -11.94
C GLU A 10 7.39 -4.70 -11.13
N ILE A 11 7.43 -4.94 -9.82
CA ILE A 11 6.28 -4.75 -8.92
C ILE A 11 5.85 -3.28 -8.89
N LEU A 12 6.79 -2.34 -8.75
CA LEU A 12 6.49 -0.91 -8.69
C LEU A 12 5.77 -0.41 -9.95
N LEU A 13 6.29 -0.79 -11.12
CA LEU A 13 5.72 -0.37 -12.40
C LEU A 13 4.31 -0.94 -12.62
N GLY A 14 4.11 -2.23 -12.37
CA GLY A 14 2.79 -2.83 -12.50
C GLY A 14 1.81 -2.36 -11.42
N SER A 15 2.28 -2.10 -10.20
CA SER A 15 1.45 -1.51 -9.15
C SER A 15 1.04 -0.08 -9.48
N TRP A 16 1.88 0.70 -10.14
CA TRP A 16 1.52 2.03 -10.62
C TRP A 16 0.36 1.97 -11.62
N PHE A 17 0.39 0.99 -12.55
CA PHE A 17 -0.73 0.73 -13.44
C PHE A 17 -2.01 0.38 -12.67
N LEU A 18 -1.93 -0.60 -11.74
CA LEU A 18 -3.08 -1.03 -10.93
C LEU A 18 -3.63 0.09 -10.04
N GLY A 19 -2.75 0.97 -9.57
CA GLY A 19 -3.11 2.13 -8.76
C GLY A 19 -4.02 3.15 -9.46
N GLY A 20 -4.01 3.16 -10.80
CA GLY A 20 -4.87 4.04 -11.60
C GLY A 20 -4.65 5.54 -11.30
N GLY A 21 -3.42 5.94 -11.01
CA GLY A 21 -3.03 7.30 -10.64
C GLY A 21 -2.97 7.56 -9.14
N GLY A 22 -3.48 6.66 -8.30
CA GLY A 22 -3.33 6.71 -6.84
C GLY A 22 -2.12 5.91 -6.33
N GLY A 23 -1.81 6.05 -5.04
CA GLY A 23 -0.74 5.30 -4.38
C GLY A 23 0.68 5.77 -4.72
N GLY A 24 0.84 6.97 -5.27
CA GLY A 24 2.12 7.62 -5.55
C GLY A 24 2.84 7.10 -6.81
N LEU A 25 3.97 7.74 -7.11
CA LEU A 25 4.77 7.46 -8.31
C LEU A 25 5.83 6.37 -8.03
N PRO A 26 6.24 5.61 -9.07
CA PRO A 26 7.27 4.56 -8.94
C PRO A 26 8.62 5.06 -8.40
N GLU A 27 9.00 6.30 -8.72
CA GLU A 27 10.27 6.90 -8.27
C GLU A 27 10.36 6.95 -6.74
N GLY A 28 9.26 7.28 -6.05
CA GLY A 28 9.18 7.21 -4.59
C GLY A 28 9.33 5.78 -4.07
N GLY A 29 8.73 4.82 -4.77
CA GLY A 29 8.87 3.40 -4.46
C GLY A 29 10.28 2.87 -4.71
N GLU A 30 10.98 3.33 -5.75
CA GLU A 30 12.38 2.94 -6.02
C GLU A 30 13.32 3.39 -4.89
N ALA A 31 13.12 4.60 -4.36
CA ALA A 31 13.90 5.09 -3.21
C ALA A 31 13.72 4.18 -1.98
N VAL A 32 12.48 3.77 -1.69
CA VAL A 32 12.20 2.80 -0.61
C VAL A 32 12.82 1.45 -0.90
N LEU A 33 12.71 0.95 -2.14
CA LEU A 33 13.32 -0.32 -2.54
C LEU A 33 14.83 -0.35 -2.28
N GLU A 34 15.54 0.71 -2.62
CA GLU A 34 16.99 0.80 -2.41
C GLU A 34 17.35 0.75 -0.92
N GLN A 35 16.61 1.47 -0.08
CA GLN A 35 16.80 1.42 1.37
C GLN A 35 16.49 0.02 1.95
N VAL A 36 15.40 -0.58 1.54
CA VAL A 36 14.98 -1.92 1.98
C VAL A 36 16.04 -2.97 1.67
N LEU A 37 16.60 -2.96 0.46
CA LEU A 37 17.65 -3.92 0.05
C LEU A 37 18.96 -3.77 0.81
N GLN A 38 19.21 -2.60 1.41
CA GLN A 38 20.35 -2.35 2.30
C GLN A 38 20.06 -2.74 3.75
N THR A 39 18.78 -2.75 4.15
CA THR A 39 18.36 -2.99 5.54
C THR A 39 18.21 -4.48 5.85
N GLY A 40 17.62 -5.26 4.93
CA GLY A 40 17.38 -6.68 5.16
C GLY A 40 16.69 -7.38 4.00
N GLU A 41 16.35 -8.64 4.24
CA GLU A 41 15.67 -9.48 3.26
C GLU A 41 14.16 -9.33 3.38
N VAL A 42 13.47 -9.23 2.24
CA VAL A 42 12.01 -9.28 2.15
C VAL A 42 11.60 -10.48 1.33
N VAL A 43 10.76 -11.32 1.91
CA VAL A 43 10.20 -12.52 1.28
C VAL A 43 8.69 -12.40 1.18
N PHE A 44 8.16 -12.56 -0.02
CA PHE A 44 6.72 -12.69 -0.24
C PHE A 44 6.30 -14.15 -0.17
N ARG A 45 5.27 -14.42 0.62
CA ARG A 45 4.62 -15.72 0.77
C ARG A 45 3.20 -15.67 0.21
N ASP A 46 2.70 -16.82 -0.20
CA ASP A 46 1.28 -16.99 -0.49
C ASP A 46 0.49 -17.03 0.82
N VAL A 47 -0.68 -16.40 0.85
CA VAL A 47 -1.57 -16.46 2.00
C VAL A 47 -2.07 -17.89 2.29
N ALA A 48 -2.12 -18.75 1.27
CA ALA A 48 -2.47 -20.15 1.40
C ALA A 48 -1.46 -20.97 2.26
N GLU A 49 -0.24 -20.45 2.44
CA GLU A 49 0.75 -21.08 3.31
C GLU A 49 0.51 -20.86 4.82
N LEU A 50 -0.41 -19.95 5.17
CA LEU A 50 -0.75 -19.64 6.56
C LEU A 50 -1.90 -20.48 7.05
N ALA A 51 -1.86 -20.89 8.34
CA ALA A 51 -2.99 -21.51 9.02
C ALA A 51 -4.13 -20.49 9.21
N ASP A 52 -5.36 -20.96 9.33
CA ASP A 52 -6.57 -20.12 9.36
C ASP A 52 -6.57 -19.07 10.49
N ASP A 53 -5.98 -19.38 11.63
CA ASP A 53 -5.96 -18.53 12.83
C ASP A 53 -4.70 -17.66 12.95
N GLU A 54 -3.75 -17.77 12.02
CA GLU A 54 -2.57 -16.90 11.98
C GLU A 54 -2.96 -15.45 11.69
N VAL A 55 -2.25 -14.51 12.32
CA VAL A 55 -2.62 -13.09 12.28
C VAL A 55 -1.81 -12.33 11.25
N ILE A 56 -2.52 -11.66 10.37
CA ILE A 56 -1.98 -10.76 9.34
C ILE A 56 -2.25 -9.32 9.78
N VAL A 57 -1.28 -8.44 9.60
CA VAL A 57 -1.41 -7.01 9.87
C VAL A 57 -1.20 -6.19 8.59
N THR A 58 -1.99 -5.15 8.43
CA THR A 58 -1.85 -4.21 7.31
C THR A 58 -0.82 -3.13 7.63
N ALA A 59 0.17 -2.98 6.75
CA ALA A 59 1.07 -1.83 6.77
C ALA A 59 0.59 -0.74 5.81
N SER A 60 0.72 0.51 6.23
CA SER A 60 0.31 1.68 5.45
C SER A 60 1.23 2.86 5.71
N LEU A 61 1.29 3.75 4.75
CA LEU A 61 1.77 5.11 4.93
C LEU A 61 0.54 6.02 4.89
N VAL A 62 0.29 6.77 5.96
CA VAL A 62 -0.88 7.65 6.04
C VAL A 62 -0.43 9.10 6.11
N GLY A 63 -1.01 9.94 5.25
CA GLY A 63 -0.71 11.37 5.22
C GLY A 63 -0.93 12.01 3.84
N SER A 64 -0.35 13.19 3.65
CA SER A 64 -0.51 13.97 2.42
C SER A 64 0.70 13.85 1.50
N PRO A 65 0.53 13.41 0.25
CA PRO A 65 1.60 13.38 -0.76
C PRO A 65 2.27 14.73 -1.01
N ALA A 66 1.54 15.81 -0.81
CA ALA A 66 2.06 17.18 -0.99
C ALA A 66 2.99 17.66 0.13
N SER A 67 3.18 16.87 1.20
CA SER A 67 4.04 17.28 2.31
C SER A 67 5.52 17.21 1.94
N THR A 68 6.23 18.31 2.18
CA THR A 68 7.68 18.43 2.02
C THR A 68 8.45 18.32 3.33
N THR A 69 7.76 18.14 4.46
CA THR A 69 8.35 18.17 5.81
C THR A 69 8.18 16.85 6.56
N SER A 70 7.68 15.82 5.91
CA SER A 70 7.51 14.49 6.51
C SER A 70 8.86 13.82 6.76
N CYS A 71 8.99 13.15 7.89
CA CYS A 71 10.17 12.39 8.25
C CYS A 71 9.78 11.04 8.83
N ILE A 72 10.18 9.96 8.13
CA ILE A 72 10.03 8.58 8.62
C ILE A 72 11.42 7.96 8.65
N LYS A 73 11.78 7.37 9.78
CA LYS A 73 13.07 6.73 10.05
C LYS A 73 12.85 5.26 10.43
N ASP A 74 13.90 4.47 10.38
CA ASP A 74 13.86 3.04 10.76
C ASP A 74 13.31 2.84 12.18
N VAL A 75 13.62 3.76 13.09
CA VAL A 75 13.11 3.73 14.48
C VAL A 75 11.58 3.76 14.51
N HIS A 76 10.92 4.50 13.62
CA HIS A 76 9.45 4.57 13.59
C HIS A 76 8.82 3.24 13.18
N TYR A 77 9.44 2.50 12.24
CA TYR A 77 8.98 1.14 11.88
C TYR A 77 9.11 0.16 13.04
N ARG A 78 10.22 0.23 13.83
CA ARG A 78 10.37 -0.57 15.04
C ARG A 78 9.34 -0.20 16.09
N GLN A 79 9.15 1.09 16.35
CA GLN A 79 8.17 1.57 17.34
C GLN A 79 6.76 1.09 17.03
N VAL A 80 6.28 1.25 15.78
CA VAL A 80 4.91 0.80 15.43
C VAL A 80 4.77 -0.72 15.58
N TYR A 81 5.80 -1.48 15.26
CA TYR A 81 5.81 -2.92 15.42
C TYR A 81 5.77 -3.33 16.90
N ASP A 82 6.67 -2.79 17.71
CA ASP A 82 6.75 -3.11 19.13
C ASP A 82 5.46 -2.75 19.87
N TRP A 83 4.92 -1.55 19.61
CA TRP A 83 3.65 -1.13 20.20
C TRP A 83 2.47 -1.96 19.71
N PHE A 84 2.48 -2.36 18.44
CA PHE A 84 1.43 -3.24 17.93
C PHE A 84 1.48 -4.60 18.63
N CYS A 85 2.64 -5.22 18.73
CA CYS A 85 2.82 -6.51 19.40
C CYS A 85 2.44 -6.45 20.90
N LEU A 86 2.73 -5.35 21.59
CA LEU A 86 2.34 -5.15 22.99
C LEU A 86 0.81 -5.09 23.20
N ASN A 87 0.07 -4.65 22.18
CA ASN A 87 -1.37 -4.45 22.26
C ASN A 87 -2.18 -5.52 21.50
N ASN A 88 -1.54 -6.37 20.71
CA ASN A 88 -2.17 -7.45 19.99
C ASN A 88 -2.08 -8.76 20.81
N GLN A 89 -3.17 -9.51 20.89
CA GLN A 89 -3.23 -10.72 21.74
C GLN A 89 -2.44 -11.90 21.17
N LYS A 90 -2.30 -11.96 19.86
CA LYS A 90 -1.60 -13.05 19.15
C LYS A 90 -0.36 -12.52 18.44
N PRO A 91 0.69 -13.32 18.28
CA PRO A 91 1.84 -12.93 17.47
C PRO A 91 1.43 -12.67 16.01
N LEU A 92 2.16 -11.79 15.35
CA LEU A 92 1.98 -11.52 13.93
C LEU A 92 2.72 -12.56 13.10
N SER A 93 2.06 -13.09 12.07
CA SER A 93 2.63 -14.10 11.17
C SER A 93 3.06 -13.51 9.83
N ALA A 94 2.43 -12.43 9.40
CA ALA A 94 2.76 -11.76 8.14
C ALA A 94 2.30 -10.30 8.11
N VAL A 95 2.90 -9.56 7.18
CA VAL A 95 2.54 -8.17 6.85
C VAL A 95 1.96 -8.12 5.45
N VAL A 96 0.99 -7.26 5.24
CA VAL A 96 0.43 -6.99 3.92
C VAL A 96 0.41 -5.49 3.63
N THR A 97 0.61 -5.09 2.37
CA THR A 97 0.36 -3.71 1.95
C THR A 97 -1.13 -3.41 1.91
N ASN A 98 -1.51 -2.18 2.16
CA ASN A 98 -2.90 -1.77 2.04
C ASN A 98 -3.42 -1.75 0.59
N GLU A 99 -2.55 -1.47 -0.38
CA GLU A 99 -2.95 -1.25 -1.78
C GLU A 99 -1.78 -1.39 -2.76
N PRO A 100 -2.00 -1.76 -4.02
CA PRO A 100 -1.03 -1.56 -5.07
C PRO A 100 -1.06 -0.09 -5.53
N GLY A 101 0.12 0.49 -5.73
CA GLY A 101 0.37 1.81 -6.28
C GLY A 101 1.87 1.99 -6.45
N GLY A 102 2.32 2.95 -7.23
CA GLY A 102 3.75 3.09 -7.56
C GLY A 102 4.67 3.26 -6.36
N HIS A 103 4.16 3.87 -5.29
CA HIS A 103 4.85 3.98 -4.00
C HIS A 103 4.19 3.09 -2.94
N SER A 104 2.85 3.11 -2.84
CA SER A 104 2.14 2.46 -1.71
C SER A 104 2.31 0.95 -1.65
N VAL A 105 2.63 0.26 -2.74
CA VAL A 105 2.95 -1.17 -2.72
C VAL A 105 4.15 -1.50 -1.83
N THR A 106 5.03 -0.53 -1.57
CA THR A 106 6.18 -0.69 -0.68
C THR A 106 5.82 -0.66 0.81
N ASN A 107 4.57 -0.33 1.14
CA ASN A 107 4.10 -0.31 2.51
C ASN A 107 4.29 -1.70 3.15
N GLY A 108 5.07 -1.73 4.21
CA GLY A 108 5.46 -2.95 4.90
C GLY A 108 6.81 -3.52 4.49
N TRP A 109 7.41 -3.16 3.34
CA TRP A 109 8.71 -3.71 2.93
C TRP A 109 9.82 -3.38 3.94
N MET A 110 9.91 -2.13 4.39
CA MET A 110 10.89 -1.75 5.41
C MET A 110 10.64 -2.46 6.73
N LEU A 111 9.39 -2.58 7.16
CA LEU A 111 9.02 -3.34 8.34
C LEU A 111 9.45 -4.81 8.22
N SER A 112 9.16 -5.44 7.09
CA SER A 112 9.56 -6.82 6.80
C SER A 112 11.08 -6.98 6.86
N ALA A 113 11.84 -6.08 6.24
CA ALA A 113 13.30 -6.10 6.27
C ALA A 113 13.88 -5.95 7.69
N ILE A 114 13.23 -5.17 8.55
CA ILE A 114 13.68 -4.93 9.93
C ILE A 114 13.30 -6.08 10.87
N THR A 115 12.13 -6.68 10.69
CA THR A 115 11.55 -7.66 11.63
C THR A 115 11.71 -9.11 11.20
N GLY A 116 11.94 -9.36 9.91
CA GLY A 116 11.93 -10.70 9.31
C GLY A 116 10.53 -11.27 9.08
N LEU A 117 9.46 -10.53 9.41
CA LEU A 117 8.09 -10.97 9.07
C LEU A 117 7.93 -11.01 7.54
N PRO A 118 7.38 -12.09 6.97
CA PRO A 118 7.13 -12.16 5.54
C PRO A 118 6.08 -11.14 5.11
N MET A 119 6.25 -10.60 3.92
CA MET A 119 5.17 -9.94 3.18
C MET A 119 4.26 -10.99 2.56
N LEU A 120 2.98 -10.68 2.38
CA LEU A 120 2.08 -11.53 1.59
C LEU A 120 2.04 -11.06 0.13
N ASP A 121 1.92 -12.02 -0.78
CA ASP A 121 1.56 -11.76 -2.17
C ASP A 121 0.08 -11.38 -2.26
N ALA A 122 -0.25 -10.22 -1.71
CA ALA A 122 -1.60 -9.72 -1.60
C ALA A 122 -1.61 -8.22 -1.27
N ALA A 123 -2.78 -7.61 -1.33
CA ALA A 123 -3.08 -6.31 -0.73
C ALA A 123 -4.50 -6.31 -0.17
N CYS A 124 -4.81 -5.38 0.75
CA CYS A 124 -6.17 -5.27 1.27
C CYS A 124 -7.17 -4.87 0.18
N ASN A 125 -6.70 -4.29 -0.91
CA ASN A 125 -7.49 -3.80 -2.02
C ASN A 125 -6.71 -4.00 -3.33
N GLY A 126 -7.39 -4.26 -4.44
CA GLY A 126 -6.78 -4.48 -5.76
C GLY A 126 -6.34 -3.22 -6.49
N ARG A 127 -6.54 -2.03 -5.92
CA ARG A 127 -6.17 -0.71 -6.47
C ARG A 127 -5.89 0.26 -5.34
N ALA A 128 -5.30 1.41 -5.67
CA ALA A 128 -5.17 2.50 -4.70
C ALA A 128 -6.56 3.04 -4.28
N HIS A 129 -6.66 3.53 -3.06
CA HIS A 129 -7.90 4.03 -2.48
C HIS A 129 -7.64 5.26 -1.58
N PRO A 130 -8.58 6.22 -1.54
CA PRO A 130 -8.38 7.50 -0.86
C PRO A 130 -8.61 7.44 0.66
N THR A 131 -9.28 6.43 1.20
CA THR A 131 -9.66 6.38 2.62
C THR A 131 -9.25 5.08 3.29
N GLY A 132 -8.93 5.15 4.60
CA GLY A 132 -8.60 3.96 5.40
C GLY A 132 -9.74 2.94 5.50
N VAL A 133 -10.99 3.38 5.35
CA VAL A 133 -12.17 2.50 5.34
C VAL A 133 -12.24 1.68 4.05
N MET A 134 -11.96 2.27 2.90
CA MET A 134 -11.95 1.54 1.63
C MET A 134 -10.88 0.44 1.59
N GLY A 135 -9.74 0.62 2.28
CA GLY A 135 -8.69 -0.36 2.43
C GLY A 135 -8.83 -1.28 3.65
N ALA A 136 -9.98 -1.29 4.30
CA ALA A 136 -10.20 -2.06 5.52
C ALA A 136 -10.88 -3.41 5.28
N MET A 137 -10.93 -3.92 4.06
CA MET A 137 -11.48 -5.26 3.74
C MET A 137 -12.89 -5.50 4.33
N GLY A 138 -13.75 -4.46 4.41
CA GLY A 138 -15.08 -4.56 4.97
C GLY A 138 -15.15 -4.60 6.51
N LEU A 139 -14.03 -4.50 7.23
CA LEU A 139 -13.99 -4.57 8.70
C LEU A 139 -14.86 -3.52 9.40
N ASN A 140 -15.10 -2.39 8.76
CA ASN A 140 -16.02 -1.35 9.27
C ASN A 140 -17.50 -1.79 9.31
N ALA A 141 -17.86 -2.82 8.56
CA ALA A 141 -19.21 -3.39 8.54
C ALA A 141 -19.38 -4.60 9.48
N ILE A 142 -18.29 -5.09 10.08
CA ILE A 142 -18.35 -6.22 11.02
C ILE A 142 -18.79 -5.71 12.39
N PRO A 143 -19.89 -6.23 12.93
CA PRO A 143 -20.32 -5.91 14.29
C PRO A 143 -19.20 -6.20 15.30
N ASP A 144 -19.00 -5.28 16.25
CA ASP A 144 -18.04 -5.41 17.35
C ASP A 144 -16.55 -5.55 16.95
N TYR A 145 -16.19 -5.45 15.66
CA TYR A 145 -14.78 -5.40 15.27
C TYR A 145 -14.10 -4.17 15.87
N ARG A 146 -12.99 -4.40 16.56
CA ARG A 146 -12.16 -3.35 17.17
C ARG A 146 -10.85 -3.25 16.41
N SER A 147 -10.68 -2.19 15.66
CA SER A 147 -9.40 -1.88 15.00
C SER A 147 -8.35 -1.52 16.07
N LEU A 148 -7.17 -2.11 15.97
CA LEU A 148 -5.95 -1.66 16.61
C LEU A 148 -5.09 -1.01 15.54
N GLN A 149 -4.61 0.21 15.79
CA GLN A 149 -3.70 0.93 14.91
C GLN A 149 -2.55 1.54 15.73
N THR A 150 -1.32 1.35 15.27
CA THR A 150 -0.14 2.02 15.78
C THR A 150 0.47 2.87 14.68
N ALA A 151 0.89 4.08 15.00
CA ALA A 151 1.46 5.00 14.02
C ALA A 151 2.62 5.78 14.62
N ALA A 152 3.66 6.06 13.83
CA ALA A 152 4.78 6.89 14.23
C ALA A 152 5.38 7.65 13.05
N GLY A 153 5.93 8.82 13.31
CA GLY A 153 6.61 9.66 12.32
C GLY A 153 7.01 11.03 12.88
N GLY A 154 7.54 11.87 12.02
CA GLY A 154 8.02 13.20 12.36
C GLY A 154 9.43 13.19 12.94
N ASP A 155 9.92 14.37 13.30
CA ASP A 155 11.19 14.56 13.99
C ASP A 155 11.16 15.80 14.86
N GLY A 156 12.06 15.84 15.86
CA GLY A 156 12.16 16.95 16.80
C GLY A 156 10.80 17.30 17.42
N PRO A 157 10.32 18.54 17.32
CA PRO A 157 9.05 18.96 17.92
C PRO A 157 7.82 18.37 17.22
N ARG A 158 7.98 17.72 16.06
CA ARG A 158 6.93 17.05 15.30
C ARG A 158 6.90 15.55 15.50
N GLU A 159 7.88 14.99 16.20
CA GLU A 159 7.90 13.56 16.50
C GLU A 159 6.65 13.15 17.25
N ILE A 160 5.97 12.15 16.75
CA ILE A 160 4.74 11.62 17.32
C ILE A 160 4.65 10.11 17.14
N GLY A 161 4.11 9.46 18.16
CA GLY A 161 3.71 8.07 18.11
C GLY A 161 2.40 7.88 18.85
N ILE A 162 1.52 7.06 18.29
CA ILE A 162 0.21 6.75 18.87
C ILE A 162 -0.11 5.27 18.79
N THR A 163 -0.90 4.81 19.75
CA THR A 163 -1.66 3.54 19.70
C THR A 163 -3.14 3.85 19.88
N ALA A 164 -3.96 3.45 18.95
CA ALA A 164 -5.39 3.69 18.97
C ALA A 164 -6.19 2.40 18.82
N THR A 165 -7.23 2.23 19.65
CA THR A 165 -8.15 1.10 19.55
C THR A 165 -9.59 1.62 19.53
N GLY A 166 -10.38 1.14 18.58
CA GLY A 166 -11.76 1.62 18.42
C GLY A 166 -12.41 1.11 17.15
N THR A 167 -13.39 1.83 16.64
CA THR A 167 -13.93 1.58 15.31
C THR A 167 -12.88 1.87 14.24
N VAL A 168 -13.01 1.27 13.06
CA VAL A 168 -12.10 1.53 11.92
C VAL A 168 -12.05 3.02 11.58
N ASP A 169 -13.21 3.68 11.56
CA ASP A 169 -13.31 5.12 11.26
C ASP A 169 -12.62 5.97 12.32
N GLY A 170 -12.93 5.74 13.60
CA GLY A 170 -12.39 6.52 14.70
C GLY A 170 -10.86 6.40 14.78
N THR A 171 -10.33 5.19 14.70
CA THR A 171 -8.87 4.97 14.75
C THR A 171 -8.17 5.55 13.51
N SER A 172 -8.79 5.45 12.32
CA SER A 172 -8.24 6.06 11.09
C SER A 172 -8.21 7.59 11.15
N GLN A 173 -9.17 8.23 11.82
CA GLN A 173 -9.15 9.67 12.06
C GLN A 173 -7.99 10.08 12.99
N MET A 174 -7.78 9.33 14.09
CA MET A 174 -6.66 9.57 15.00
C MET A 174 -5.30 9.45 14.29
N VAL A 175 -5.13 8.45 13.44
CA VAL A 175 -3.90 8.28 12.64
C VAL A 175 -3.69 9.46 11.66
N ARG A 176 -4.75 9.98 11.03
CA ARG A 176 -4.64 11.19 10.19
C ARG A 176 -4.21 12.43 10.98
N MET A 177 -4.73 12.61 12.18
CA MET A 177 -4.31 13.70 13.04
C MET A 177 -2.82 13.57 13.43
N ALA A 178 -2.35 12.35 13.71
CA ALA A 178 -0.94 12.09 13.96
C ALA A 178 -0.09 12.41 12.72
N ALA A 179 -0.54 12.08 11.52
CA ALA A 179 0.17 12.43 10.28
C ALA A 179 0.31 13.94 10.08
N VAL A 180 -0.73 14.71 10.39
CA VAL A 180 -0.69 16.18 10.36
C VAL A 180 0.36 16.69 11.36
N GLN A 181 0.35 16.20 12.59
CA GLN A 181 1.32 16.57 13.64
C GLN A 181 2.75 16.19 13.24
N ALA A 182 2.95 15.03 12.60
CA ALA A 182 4.24 14.56 12.11
C ALA A 182 4.79 15.40 10.94
N GLY A 183 4.05 16.37 10.45
CA GLY A 183 4.44 17.19 9.32
C GLY A 183 4.18 16.55 7.95
N GLY A 184 3.30 15.54 7.88
CA GLY A 184 2.83 15.00 6.61
C GLY A 184 2.53 13.51 6.60
N TYR A 185 3.48 12.67 6.98
CA TYR A 185 3.31 11.21 6.97
C TYR A 185 3.63 10.55 8.29
N VAL A 186 2.91 9.44 8.57
CA VAL A 186 3.26 8.45 9.60
C VAL A 186 3.26 7.06 8.97
N THR A 187 4.20 6.19 9.41
CA THR A 187 4.09 4.76 9.15
C THR A 187 3.09 4.14 10.11
N VAL A 188 2.34 3.16 9.64
CA VAL A 188 1.18 2.62 10.38
C VAL A 188 1.14 1.10 10.25
N LEU A 189 0.89 0.42 11.38
CA LEU A 189 0.35 -0.94 11.40
C LEU A 189 -1.09 -0.90 11.89
N ARG A 190 -1.98 -1.63 11.21
CA ARG A 190 -3.40 -1.56 11.49
C ARG A 190 -4.19 -2.80 11.12
N ASN A 191 -5.39 -2.91 11.70
CA ASN A 191 -6.43 -3.86 11.30
C ASN A 191 -5.97 -5.31 11.30
N PRO A 192 -5.61 -5.89 12.47
CA PRO A 192 -5.23 -7.30 12.54
C PRO A 192 -6.42 -8.19 12.18
N VAL A 193 -6.18 -9.16 11.31
CA VAL A 193 -7.19 -10.14 10.88
C VAL A 193 -6.58 -11.54 10.86
N THR A 194 -7.43 -12.58 10.90
CA THR A 194 -6.98 -13.96 10.67
C THR A 194 -6.71 -14.21 9.18
N ALA A 195 -5.86 -15.19 8.88
CA ALA A 195 -5.58 -15.59 7.51
C ALA A 195 -6.84 -16.11 6.80
N ALA A 196 -7.74 -16.79 7.52
CA ALA A 196 -9.04 -17.19 6.98
C ALA A 196 -9.85 -15.98 6.47
N TYR A 197 -10.03 -14.96 7.34
CA TYR A 197 -10.75 -13.74 6.94
C TYR A 197 -10.06 -13.02 5.77
N PHE A 198 -8.74 -12.95 5.81
CA PHE A 198 -7.95 -12.26 4.78
C PHE A 198 -8.13 -12.89 3.40
N ARG A 199 -8.09 -14.25 3.31
CA ARG A 199 -8.28 -14.96 2.04
C ARG A 199 -9.61 -14.66 1.35
N GLU A 200 -10.66 -14.43 2.14
CA GLU A 200 -12.01 -14.17 1.61
C GLU A 200 -12.26 -12.70 1.25
N ASN A 201 -11.52 -11.76 1.84
CA ASN A 201 -11.85 -10.33 1.79
C ASN A 201 -10.75 -9.45 1.21
N ALA A 202 -9.59 -10.00 0.86
CA ALA A 202 -8.46 -9.26 0.31
C ALA A 202 -8.19 -9.62 -1.16
N SER A 203 -7.33 -8.83 -1.81
CA SER A 203 -6.86 -9.08 -3.18
C SER A 203 -5.61 -9.96 -3.14
N VAL A 204 -5.80 -11.29 -3.13
CA VAL A 204 -4.72 -12.28 -3.13
C VAL A 204 -4.06 -12.36 -4.51
N GLY A 205 -2.73 -12.50 -4.56
CA GLY A 205 -1.95 -12.62 -5.80
C GLY A 205 -1.69 -11.29 -6.51
N VAL A 206 -2.13 -10.16 -5.94
CA VAL A 206 -2.04 -8.85 -6.61
C VAL A 206 -0.60 -8.37 -6.79
N VAL A 207 0.34 -8.76 -5.93
CA VAL A 207 1.76 -8.38 -6.07
C VAL A 207 2.40 -9.15 -7.22
N SER A 208 2.13 -10.45 -7.35
CA SER A 208 2.55 -11.25 -8.50
C SER A 208 1.89 -10.76 -9.81
N GLN A 209 0.63 -10.37 -9.77
CA GLN A 209 -0.06 -9.75 -10.91
C GLN A 209 0.60 -8.43 -11.31
N ALA A 210 0.91 -7.57 -10.34
CA ALA A 210 1.63 -6.31 -10.58
C ALA A 210 3.00 -6.58 -11.20
N ARG A 211 3.75 -7.53 -10.66
CA ARG A 211 5.04 -7.93 -11.22
C ARG A 211 4.92 -8.34 -12.69
N MET A 212 3.94 -9.18 -13.03
CA MET A 212 3.71 -9.64 -14.40
C MET A 212 3.37 -8.47 -15.34
N ILE A 213 2.51 -7.55 -14.91
CA ILE A 213 2.20 -6.33 -15.66
C ILE A 213 3.46 -5.50 -15.90
N GLY A 214 4.28 -5.28 -14.85
CA GLY A 214 5.51 -4.51 -14.95
C GLY A 214 6.54 -5.14 -15.89
N GLN A 215 6.68 -6.47 -15.91
CA GLN A 215 7.53 -7.20 -16.84
C GLN A 215 7.11 -6.96 -18.29
N HIS A 216 5.83 -7.14 -18.59
CA HIS A 216 5.32 -6.92 -19.95
C HIS A 216 5.40 -5.45 -20.36
N TRP A 217 5.18 -4.53 -19.42
CA TRP A 217 5.36 -3.10 -19.70
C TRP A 217 6.80 -2.77 -20.11
N GLN A 218 7.80 -3.26 -19.35
CA GLN A 218 9.22 -3.06 -19.68
C GLN A 218 9.60 -3.67 -21.03
N GLN A 219 9.07 -4.86 -21.34
CA GLN A 219 9.32 -5.54 -22.61
C GLN A 219 8.68 -4.84 -23.82
N SER A 220 7.56 -4.15 -23.60
CA SER A 220 6.79 -3.45 -24.64
C SER A 220 7.07 -1.93 -24.66
N MET A 221 8.12 -1.45 -23.99
CA MET A 221 8.46 -0.03 -23.96
C MET A 221 8.62 0.53 -25.39
N GLY A 222 7.77 1.52 -25.72
CA GLY A 222 7.74 2.12 -27.05
C GLY A 222 6.76 1.46 -28.04
N ASP A 223 6.20 0.30 -27.71
CA ASP A 223 5.18 -0.39 -28.53
C ASP A 223 3.83 -0.46 -27.78
N LEU A 224 3.08 0.64 -27.82
CA LEU A 224 1.78 0.77 -27.17
C LEU A 224 0.74 -0.28 -27.68
N PRO A 225 0.62 -0.58 -28.97
CA PRO A 225 -0.27 -1.63 -29.45
C PRO A 225 -0.02 -2.99 -28.81
N THR A 226 1.23 -3.45 -28.78
CA THR A 226 1.62 -4.71 -28.13
C THR A 226 1.31 -4.70 -26.63
N LEU A 227 1.63 -3.59 -25.93
CA LEU A 227 1.30 -3.44 -24.51
C LEU A 227 -0.20 -3.56 -24.27
N LEU A 228 -1.03 -2.84 -25.01
CA LEU A 228 -2.49 -2.88 -24.88
C LEU A 228 -3.07 -4.27 -25.15
N GLN A 229 -2.56 -4.97 -26.16
CA GLN A 229 -2.99 -6.34 -26.45
C GLN A 229 -2.65 -7.28 -25.28
N THR A 230 -1.44 -7.15 -24.72
CA THR A 230 -1.00 -7.95 -23.59
C THR A 230 -1.84 -7.65 -22.33
N LEU A 231 -2.07 -6.38 -22.02
CA LEU A 231 -2.87 -5.99 -20.86
C LEU A 231 -4.34 -6.45 -20.99
N LYS A 232 -4.92 -6.41 -22.21
CA LYS A 232 -6.26 -6.97 -22.45
C LYS A 232 -6.32 -8.45 -22.13
N ALA A 233 -5.32 -9.21 -22.56
CA ALA A 233 -5.27 -10.66 -22.33
C ALA A 233 -5.05 -10.98 -20.83
N LEU A 234 -4.16 -10.25 -20.15
CA LEU A 234 -3.82 -10.50 -18.74
C LEU A 234 -4.93 -10.10 -17.77
N LEU A 235 -5.62 -8.99 -18.05
CA LEU A 235 -6.57 -8.37 -17.12
C LEU A 235 -8.03 -8.58 -17.53
N ASN A 236 -8.27 -9.24 -18.66
CA ASN A 236 -9.62 -9.37 -19.25
C ASN A 236 -10.33 -8.00 -19.32
N CYS A 237 -9.61 -6.96 -19.72
CA CYS A 237 -10.10 -5.60 -19.78
C CYS A 237 -10.53 -5.18 -21.18
N THR A 238 -11.37 -4.16 -21.26
CA THR A 238 -11.84 -3.57 -22.52
C THR A 238 -11.26 -2.18 -22.70
N LEU A 239 -10.73 -1.89 -23.89
CA LEU A 239 -10.34 -0.53 -24.28
C LEU A 239 -11.62 0.29 -24.52
N LEU A 240 -11.84 1.32 -23.69
CA LEU A 240 -13.03 2.19 -23.80
C LEU A 240 -12.87 3.28 -24.85
N GLY A 241 -11.64 3.73 -25.10
CA GLY A 241 -11.35 4.77 -26.07
C GLY A 241 -9.85 5.04 -26.17
N GLU A 242 -9.49 5.72 -27.23
CA GLU A 242 -8.15 6.19 -27.54
C GLU A 242 -8.21 7.64 -28.01
N GLY A 243 -7.26 8.46 -27.62
CA GLY A 243 -7.24 9.86 -28.02
C GLY A 243 -6.10 10.63 -27.42
N ARG A 244 -5.98 11.90 -27.80
CA ARG A 244 -5.03 12.86 -27.25
C ARG A 244 -5.65 13.61 -26.08
N ILE A 245 -4.95 13.69 -24.94
CA ILE A 245 -5.38 14.54 -23.83
C ILE A 245 -5.32 15.99 -24.26
N ARG A 246 -6.45 16.70 -24.24
CA ARG A 246 -6.59 18.12 -24.61
C ARG A 246 -6.57 19.02 -23.39
N ALA A 247 -7.16 18.59 -22.31
CA ALA A 247 -7.22 19.37 -21.07
C ALA A 247 -7.25 18.44 -19.87
N ILE A 248 -6.66 18.92 -18.78
CA ILE A 248 -6.75 18.32 -17.44
C ILE A 248 -7.15 19.47 -16.51
N ASP A 249 -8.24 19.32 -15.78
CA ASP A 249 -8.68 20.21 -14.72
C ASP A 249 -8.65 19.43 -13.41
N LEU A 250 -7.78 19.83 -12.48
CA LEU A 250 -7.61 19.21 -11.18
C LEU A 250 -7.83 20.25 -10.08
N GLN A 251 -8.66 19.89 -9.12
CA GLN A 251 -8.96 20.72 -7.95
C GLN A 251 -8.78 19.92 -6.67
N MET A 252 -8.17 20.53 -5.66
CA MET A 252 -8.13 19.96 -4.31
C MET A 252 -9.47 20.21 -3.62
N SER A 253 -10.19 19.14 -3.29
CA SER A 253 -11.47 19.21 -2.59
C SER A 253 -11.57 18.14 -1.52
N GLY A 254 -11.86 18.52 -0.27
CA GLY A 254 -12.04 17.58 0.84
C GLY A 254 -10.82 16.72 1.17
N GLY A 255 -9.61 17.18 0.81
CA GLY A 255 -8.37 16.42 0.98
C GLY A 255 -8.10 15.40 -0.13
N PHE A 256 -8.78 15.51 -1.26
CA PHE A 256 -8.62 14.69 -2.46
C PHE A 256 -8.33 15.55 -3.68
N ASP A 257 -7.59 14.99 -4.62
CA ASP A 257 -7.48 15.54 -5.98
C ASP A 257 -8.68 15.02 -6.78
N VAL A 258 -9.57 15.95 -7.16
CA VAL A 258 -10.77 15.67 -7.96
C VAL A 258 -10.66 16.42 -9.26
N GLY A 259 -10.87 15.74 -10.38
CA GLY A 259 -10.76 16.44 -11.65
C GLY A 259 -11.35 15.70 -12.83
N THR A 260 -11.22 16.35 -13.98
CA THR A 260 -11.62 15.82 -15.28
C THR A 260 -10.46 15.91 -16.25
N PHE A 261 -10.39 14.99 -17.17
CA PHE A 261 -9.55 15.11 -18.36
C PHE A 261 -10.40 14.96 -19.61
N THR A 262 -10.08 15.73 -20.63
CA THR A 262 -10.77 15.68 -21.92
C THR A 262 -9.89 14.98 -22.94
N LEU A 263 -10.42 13.94 -23.57
CA LEU A 263 -9.79 13.23 -24.67
C LEU A 263 -10.40 13.73 -26.00
N GLU A 264 -9.55 14.10 -26.94
CA GLU A 264 -9.93 14.25 -28.33
C GLU A 264 -9.70 12.90 -29.02
N THR A 265 -10.78 12.24 -29.40
CA THR A 265 -10.73 11.01 -30.20
C THR A 265 -10.47 11.33 -31.67
N ALA A 266 -9.77 10.45 -32.37
CA ALA A 266 -9.51 10.58 -33.79
C ALA A 266 -10.79 10.46 -34.63
#